data_4d6adc8647d25ba8b89e2fb6e8efa2e7
#
_entry.id   4d6adc8647d25ba8b89e2fb6e8efa2e7
#
_cell.length_a   1.000
_cell.length_b   1.000
_cell.length_c   1.000
_cell.angle_alpha   90.00
_cell.angle_beta   90.00
_cell.angle_gamma   90.00
#
_symmetry.space_group_name_H-M   'P 1'
#
loop_
_entity.id
_entity.type
_entity.pdbx_description
1 polymer ?
#
loop_
_entity_poly.entity_id
_entity_poly.type
_entity_poly.pdbx_seq_one_letter_code
_entity_poly.pdbx_strand_id
1 'polypeptide(L)'
;MTELEKYYNKFNEEKRLTRRHGNVEYVTSMKYIHKYLEQMEKPAILDVGAGTGRYSVALAEEGYDVTAVELVKYNLGILKAKKSSVKAYQGNAMKLSRFANESFDLVLVFGPMYHLYTFEDKLKVLLEAKRVAKKGGVIAVAYCMNEFSVITHAFKENFAKQSVKDGKLSKDFHCQTTKEDLYSYVRIEDINEKKYL
;
A
#
# COMPACT_ATOMS: atom_id res chain seq x y z
N MET A 1 -3.91 20.05 -7.25
CA MET A 1 -3.12 18.83 -7.49
C MET A 1 -2.19 18.67 -6.31
N THR A 2 -2.29 17.56 -5.59
CA THR A 2 -1.43 17.26 -4.44
C THR A 2 -0.01 16.89 -4.91
N GLU A 3 0.99 16.93 -4.03
CA GLU A 3 2.36 16.50 -4.38
C GLU A 3 2.39 15.04 -4.81
N LEU A 4 1.57 14.19 -4.18
CA LEU A 4 1.39 12.79 -4.55
C LEU A 4 0.88 12.64 -6.00
N GLU A 5 -0.12 13.41 -6.40
CA GLU A 5 -0.63 13.41 -7.78
C GLU A 5 0.42 13.91 -8.77
N LYS A 6 1.19 14.95 -8.41
CA LYS A 6 2.29 15.45 -9.26
C LYS A 6 3.36 14.39 -9.47
N TYR A 7 3.70 13.62 -8.42
CA TYR A 7 4.68 12.56 -8.51
C TYR A 7 4.19 11.44 -9.44
N TYR A 8 3.01 10.88 -9.17
CA TYR A 8 2.49 9.75 -9.94
C TYR A 8 2.09 10.09 -11.38
N ASN A 9 1.81 11.35 -11.68
CA ASN A 9 1.62 11.81 -13.07
C ASN A 9 2.93 11.79 -13.89
N LYS A 10 4.10 11.83 -13.23
CA LYS A 10 5.42 11.77 -13.86
C LYS A 10 6.10 10.40 -13.72
N PHE A 11 5.72 9.65 -12.69
CA PHE A 11 6.33 8.36 -12.36
C PHE A 11 5.59 7.21 -13.04
N ASN A 12 6.35 6.35 -13.73
CA ASN A 12 5.77 5.18 -14.37
C ASN A 12 5.61 4.04 -13.35
N GLU A 13 4.50 4.06 -12.59
CA GLU A 13 4.17 3.03 -11.60
C GLU A 13 4.04 1.64 -12.24
N GLU A 14 3.58 1.56 -13.49
CA GLU A 14 3.47 0.31 -14.24
C GLU A 14 4.80 -0.44 -14.33
N LYS A 15 5.90 0.31 -14.52
CA LYS A 15 7.26 -0.27 -14.59
C LYS A 15 7.88 -0.56 -13.22
N ARG A 16 7.35 -0.03 -12.12
CA ARG A 16 7.96 -0.19 -10.79
C ARG A 16 8.01 -1.65 -10.38
N LEU A 17 6.89 -2.34 -10.43
CA LEU A 17 6.78 -3.75 -10.01
C LEU A 17 7.38 -4.75 -11.03
N THR A 18 7.77 -4.29 -12.23
CA THR A 18 8.49 -5.13 -13.20
C THR A 18 10.01 -5.06 -13.04
N ARG A 19 10.54 -4.08 -12.29
CA ARG A 19 11.97 -4.00 -11.98
C ARG A 19 12.35 -5.09 -10.97
N ARG A 20 13.64 -5.44 -10.92
CA ARG A 20 14.15 -6.56 -10.10
C ARG A 20 13.62 -6.55 -8.64
N HIS A 21 13.72 -5.41 -7.94
CA HIS A 21 13.23 -5.28 -6.56
C HIS A 21 11.69 -5.32 -6.48
N GLY A 22 11.01 -4.61 -7.38
CA GLY A 22 9.54 -4.62 -7.43
C GLY A 22 8.97 -5.99 -7.82
N ASN A 23 9.70 -6.79 -8.58
CA ASN A 23 9.27 -8.15 -8.87
C ASN A 23 9.36 -9.07 -7.64
N VAL A 24 10.37 -8.92 -6.79
CA VAL A 24 10.45 -9.64 -5.51
C VAL A 24 9.29 -9.25 -4.60
N GLU A 25 9.00 -7.96 -4.48
CA GLU A 25 7.83 -7.44 -3.75
C GLU A 25 6.53 -8.09 -4.27
N TYR A 26 6.33 -8.06 -5.58
CA TYR A 26 5.13 -8.59 -6.22
C TYR A 26 4.95 -10.10 -5.98
N VAL A 27 5.98 -10.89 -6.27
CA VAL A 27 5.93 -12.36 -6.11
C VAL A 27 5.70 -12.75 -4.65
N THR A 28 6.38 -12.07 -3.72
CA THR A 28 6.21 -12.32 -2.29
C THR A 28 4.78 -11.96 -1.84
N SER A 29 4.27 -10.80 -2.25
CA SER A 29 2.91 -10.38 -1.90
C SER A 29 1.86 -11.34 -2.47
N MET A 30 1.97 -11.74 -3.75
CA MET A 30 1.07 -12.71 -4.36
C MET A 30 1.10 -14.06 -3.64
N LYS A 31 2.27 -14.54 -3.23
CA LYS A 31 2.39 -15.76 -2.43
C LYS A 31 1.58 -15.70 -1.13
N TYR A 32 1.63 -14.56 -0.41
CA TYR A 32 0.84 -14.40 0.81
C TYR A 32 -0.64 -14.21 0.52
N ILE A 33 -1.00 -13.48 -0.54
CA ILE A 33 -2.40 -13.35 -0.99
C ILE A 33 -3.00 -14.73 -1.24
N HIS A 34 -2.36 -15.54 -2.09
CA HIS A 34 -2.84 -16.90 -2.41
C HIS A 34 -2.95 -17.79 -1.18
N LYS A 35 -1.98 -17.75 -0.25
CA LYS A 35 -2.03 -18.51 1.00
C LYS A 35 -3.34 -18.31 1.77
N TYR A 36 -3.89 -17.09 1.76
CA TYR A 36 -5.16 -16.81 2.42
C TYR A 36 -6.36 -17.11 1.53
N LEU A 37 -6.26 -16.86 0.21
CA LEU A 37 -7.32 -17.13 -0.74
C LEU A 37 -7.64 -18.64 -0.85
N GLU A 38 -6.64 -19.53 -0.74
CA GLU A 38 -6.80 -20.98 -0.75
C GLU A 38 -7.77 -21.49 0.34
N GLN A 39 -7.98 -20.71 1.41
CA GLN A 39 -8.85 -21.05 2.53
C GLN A 39 -10.26 -20.44 2.39
N MET A 40 -10.55 -19.74 1.29
CA MET A 40 -11.79 -18.99 1.09
C MET A 40 -12.55 -19.52 -0.12
N GLU A 41 -13.87 -19.64 0.00
CA GLU A 41 -14.74 -19.99 -1.11
C GLU A 41 -15.29 -18.73 -1.78
N LYS A 42 -14.95 -18.52 -3.07
CA LYS A 42 -15.39 -17.38 -3.89
C LYS A 42 -15.22 -16.00 -3.20
N PRO A 43 -14.01 -15.68 -2.72
CA PRO A 43 -13.78 -14.45 -1.95
C PRO A 43 -13.99 -13.18 -2.78
N ALA A 44 -14.62 -12.18 -2.17
CA ALA A 44 -14.64 -10.81 -2.66
C ALA A 44 -13.39 -10.08 -2.16
N ILE A 45 -12.62 -9.49 -3.06
CA ILE A 45 -11.33 -8.82 -2.77
C ILE A 45 -11.48 -7.32 -2.97
N LEU A 46 -10.97 -6.53 -2.00
CA LEU A 46 -10.82 -5.08 -2.13
C LEU A 46 -9.32 -4.72 -2.16
N ASP A 47 -8.88 -4.07 -3.24
CA ASP A 47 -7.54 -3.52 -3.37
C ASP A 47 -7.57 -2.01 -3.17
N VAL A 48 -7.05 -1.54 -2.03
CA VAL A 48 -7.06 -0.13 -1.60
C VAL A 48 -5.71 0.51 -1.91
N GLY A 49 -5.73 1.54 -2.76
CA GLY A 49 -4.52 2.15 -3.31
C GLY A 49 -3.93 1.29 -4.43
N ALA A 50 -4.80 0.81 -5.32
CA ALA A 50 -4.47 -0.18 -6.34
C ALA A 50 -3.42 0.28 -7.39
N GLY A 51 -3.10 1.57 -7.43
CA GLY A 51 -2.20 2.13 -8.43
C GLY A 51 -2.70 1.87 -9.85
N THR A 52 -1.83 1.33 -10.69
CA THR A 52 -2.19 0.90 -12.06
C THR A 52 -2.83 -0.50 -12.11
N GLY A 53 -3.10 -1.12 -10.94
CA GLY A 53 -3.87 -2.36 -10.80
C GLY A 53 -3.08 -3.64 -11.04
N ARG A 54 -1.80 -3.68 -10.69
CA ARG A 54 -1.00 -4.88 -10.93
C ARG A 54 -1.50 -6.10 -10.14
N TYR A 55 -1.86 -5.91 -8.87
CA TYR A 55 -2.47 -6.97 -8.06
C TYR A 55 -3.92 -7.22 -8.47
N SER A 56 -4.71 -6.15 -8.59
CA SER A 56 -6.13 -6.24 -8.93
C SER A 56 -6.38 -6.97 -10.24
N VAL A 57 -5.62 -6.66 -11.29
CA VAL A 57 -5.79 -7.27 -12.62
C VAL A 57 -5.35 -8.72 -12.60
N ALA A 58 -4.20 -9.04 -11.99
CA ALA A 58 -3.73 -10.42 -11.89
C ALA A 58 -4.76 -11.32 -11.17
N LEU A 59 -5.28 -10.87 -10.03
CA LEU A 59 -6.28 -11.61 -9.28
C LEU A 59 -7.61 -11.75 -10.05
N ALA A 60 -8.01 -10.71 -10.79
CA ALA A 60 -9.20 -10.78 -11.63
C ALA A 60 -9.03 -11.75 -12.84
N GLU A 61 -7.83 -11.84 -13.42
CA GLU A 61 -7.48 -12.81 -14.45
C GLU A 61 -7.47 -14.25 -13.93
N GLU A 62 -7.21 -14.44 -12.63
CA GLU A 62 -7.34 -15.72 -11.94
C GLU A 62 -8.81 -16.08 -11.60
N GLY A 63 -9.76 -15.17 -11.88
CA GLY A 63 -11.20 -15.41 -11.72
C GLY A 63 -11.80 -14.91 -10.41
N TYR A 64 -11.05 -14.16 -9.58
CA TYR A 64 -11.56 -13.58 -8.34
C TYR A 64 -12.46 -12.36 -8.60
N ASP A 65 -13.45 -12.12 -7.72
CA ASP A 65 -14.24 -10.87 -7.71
C ASP A 65 -13.43 -9.74 -7.06
N VAL A 66 -12.85 -8.88 -7.89
CA VAL A 66 -11.92 -7.82 -7.44
C VAL A 66 -12.55 -6.44 -7.62
N THR A 67 -12.55 -5.69 -6.52
CA THR A 67 -12.85 -4.27 -6.49
C THR A 67 -11.58 -3.50 -6.17
N ALA A 68 -11.32 -2.40 -6.87
CA ALA A 68 -10.14 -1.55 -6.68
C ALA A 68 -10.54 -0.11 -6.36
N VAL A 69 -9.82 0.51 -5.42
CA VAL A 69 -9.92 1.94 -5.10
C VAL A 69 -8.56 2.58 -5.32
N GLU A 70 -8.52 3.65 -6.11
CA GLU A 70 -7.31 4.42 -6.39
C GLU A 70 -7.57 5.92 -6.25
N LEU A 71 -6.65 6.62 -5.57
CA LEU A 71 -6.78 8.06 -5.31
C LEU A 71 -6.41 8.87 -6.56
N VAL A 72 -5.32 8.48 -7.23
CA VAL A 72 -4.73 9.23 -8.34
C VAL A 72 -5.45 8.90 -9.65
N LYS A 73 -6.11 9.89 -10.24
CA LYS A 73 -6.88 9.72 -11.50
C LYS A 73 -6.06 9.11 -12.63
N TYR A 74 -4.80 9.50 -12.75
CA TYR A 74 -3.90 9.01 -13.79
C TYR A 74 -3.71 7.49 -13.68
N ASN A 75 -3.37 6.99 -12.49
CA ASN A 75 -3.21 5.57 -12.24
C ASN A 75 -4.51 4.80 -12.47
N LEU A 76 -5.63 5.33 -11.97
CA LEU A 76 -6.96 4.77 -12.20
C LEU A 76 -7.29 4.67 -13.69
N GLY A 77 -6.92 5.69 -14.48
CA GLY A 77 -7.07 5.69 -15.93
C GLY A 77 -6.32 4.54 -16.59
N ILE A 78 -5.08 4.28 -16.17
CA ILE A 78 -4.26 3.16 -16.65
C ILE A 78 -4.92 1.82 -16.27
N LEU A 79 -5.36 1.67 -15.01
CA LEU A 79 -6.07 0.46 -14.56
C LEU A 79 -7.29 0.18 -15.42
N LYS A 80 -8.16 1.17 -15.65
CA LYS A 80 -9.36 1.02 -16.47
C LYS A 80 -9.06 0.71 -17.93
N ALA A 81 -7.97 1.24 -18.48
CA ALA A 81 -7.55 0.99 -19.86
C ALA A 81 -7.14 -0.50 -20.09
N LYS A 82 -6.82 -1.25 -19.05
CA LYS A 82 -6.51 -2.69 -19.16
C LYS A 82 -7.74 -3.55 -19.46
N LYS A 83 -8.96 -2.99 -19.36
CA LYS A 83 -10.23 -3.65 -19.71
C LYS A 83 -10.44 -5.01 -19.02
N SER A 84 -9.91 -5.18 -17.81
CA SER A 84 -10.13 -6.36 -16.96
C SER A 84 -11.51 -6.33 -16.32
N SER A 85 -11.90 -7.42 -15.64
CA SER A 85 -13.16 -7.51 -14.88
C SER A 85 -13.15 -6.73 -13.56
N VAL A 86 -12.06 -6.04 -13.23
CA VAL A 86 -11.91 -5.25 -11.98
C VAL A 86 -12.91 -4.10 -11.92
N LYS A 87 -13.66 -4.03 -10.82
CA LYS A 87 -14.57 -2.91 -10.51
C LYS A 87 -13.76 -1.74 -9.93
N ALA A 88 -13.27 -0.82 -10.75
CA ALA A 88 -12.32 0.22 -10.36
C ALA A 88 -12.99 1.59 -10.11
N TYR A 89 -12.75 2.17 -8.92
CA TYR A 89 -13.31 3.43 -8.46
C TYR A 89 -12.24 4.41 -8.01
N GLN A 90 -12.50 5.71 -8.23
CA GLN A 90 -11.70 6.74 -7.58
C GLN A 90 -12.13 6.89 -6.12
N GLY A 91 -11.19 6.93 -5.19
CA GLY A 91 -11.47 7.07 -3.77
C GLY A 91 -10.23 7.25 -2.91
N ASN A 92 -10.47 7.63 -1.65
CA ASN A 92 -9.44 7.79 -0.64
C ASN A 92 -9.53 6.62 0.36
N ALA A 93 -8.40 6.00 0.66
CA ALA A 93 -8.31 4.91 1.62
C ALA A 93 -8.85 5.25 3.02
N MET A 94 -8.76 6.52 3.42
CA MET A 94 -9.30 7.02 4.69
C MET A 94 -10.82 7.15 4.72
N LYS A 95 -11.51 6.93 3.58
CA LYS A 95 -12.97 7.04 3.46
C LYS A 95 -13.49 6.08 2.39
N LEU A 96 -13.84 4.89 2.79
CA LEU A 96 -14.40 3.84 1.94
C LEU A 96 -15.93 3.76 2.01
N SER A 97 -16.60 4.89 2.25
CA SER A 97 -18.05 4.99 2.47
C SER A 97 -18.92 4.49 1.31
N ARG A 98 -18.34 4.27 0.14
CA ARG A 98 -18.98 3.59 -0.99
C ARG A 98 -19.37 2.16 -0.67
N PHE A 99 -18.62 1.49 0.22
CA PHE A 99 -18.79 0.09 0.53
C PHE A 99 -19.48 -0.09 1.87
N ALA A 100 -20.40 -1.04 1.92
CA ALA A 100 -21.06 -1.44 3.15
C ALA A 100 -20.06 -2.10 4.13
N ASN A 101 -20.45 -2.19 5.39
CA ASN A 101 -19.69 -2.95 6.37
C ASN A 101 -19.64 -4.43 5.96
N GLU A 102 -18.59 -5.14 6.32
CA GLU A 102 -18.47 -6.59 6.17
C GLU A 102 -18.74 -7.08 4.73
N SER A 103 -18.16 -6.39 3.72
CA SER A 103 -18.40 -6.66 2.30
C SER A 103 -17.33 -7.52 1.63
N PHE A 104 -16.10 -7.55 2.17
CA PHE A 104 -14.95 -8.18 1.54
C PHE A 104 -14.31 -9.25 2.42
N ASP A 105 -13.90 -10.35 1.81
CA ASP A 105 -13.20 -11.44 2.48
C ASP A 105 -11.72 -11.15 2.65
N LEU A 106 -11.12 -10.44 1.67
CA LEU A 106 -9.74 -10.00 1.69
C LEU A 106 -9.65 -8.51 1.31
N VAL A 107 -8.97 -7.73 2.16
CA VAL A 107 -8.69 -6.30 1.92
C VAL A 107 -7.19 -6.09 1.83
N LEU A 108 -6.70 -5.65 0.68
CA LEU A 108 -5.31 -5.30 0.43
C LEU A 108 -5.11 -3.79 0.67
N VAL A 109 -4.12 -3.41 1.46
CA VAL A 109 -3.73 -2.01 1.73
C VAL A 109 -2.23 -1.88 1.45
N PHE A 110 -1.84 -1.96 0.16
CA PHE A 110 -0.44 -2.04 -0.24
C PHE A 110 0.17 -0.72 -0.72
N GLY A 111 -0.60 0.32 -0.88
CA GLY A 111 -0.13 1.64 -1.30
C GLY A 111 -0.28 2.74 -0.24
N PRO A 112 -1.44 2.87 0.39
CA PRO A 112 -1.77 4.04 1.20
C PRO A 112 -0.81 4.32 2.35
N MET A 113 -0.34 3.28 3.04
CA MET A 113 0.52 3.42 4.23
C MET A 113 1.87 4.07 3.94
N TYR A 114 2.33 4.02 2.70
CA TYR A 114 3.59 4.64 2.28
C TYR A 114 3.55 6.17 2.30
N HIS A 115 2.35 6.75 2.16
CA HIS A 115 2.11 8.18 1.97
C HIS A 115 1.37 8.85 3.13
N LEU A 116 1.20 8.15 4.25
CA LEU A 116 0.56 8.65 5.46
C LEU A 116 1.62 8.87 6.55
N TYR A 117 1.73 10.10 7.04
CA TYR A 117 2.81 10.52 7.94
C TYR A 117 2.39 10.56 9.39
N THR A 118 1.07 10.62 9.67
CA THR A 118 0.55 10.64 11.04
C THR A 118 -0.03 9.28 11.43
N PHE A 119 -0.01 9.01 12.71
CA PHE A 119 -0.65 7.84 13.28
C PHE A 119 -2.16 7.84 13.01
N GLU A 120 -2.80 9.00 13.19
CA GLU A 120 -4.23 9.19 13.05
C GLU A 120 -4.71 8.86 11.62
N ASP A 121 -3.96 9.25 10.60
CA ASP A 121 -4.32 8.96 9.21
C ASP A 121 -4.12 7.47 8.87
N LYS A 122 -3.04 6.86 9.36
CA LYS A 122 -2.85 5.41 9.25
C LYS A 122 -3.97 4.63 9.96
N LEU A 123 -4.33 5.07 11.16
CA LEU A 123 -5.44 4.45 11.92
C LEU A 123 -6.77 4.57 11.19
N LYS A 124 -7.09 5.73 10.58
CA LYS A 124 -8.32 5.89 9.77
C LYS A 124 -8.38 4.87 8.64
N VAL A 125 -7.28 4.64 7.93
CA VAL A 125 -7.23 3.63 6.85
C VAL A 125 -7.48 2.24 7.40
N LEU A 126 -6.85 1.88 8.53
CA LEU A 126 -7.04 0.57 9.14
C LEU A 126 -8.46 0.37 9.66
N LEU A 127 -9.07 1.39 10.25
CA LEU A 127 -10.46 1.34 10.72
C LEU A 127 -11.45 1.20 9.54
N GLU A 128 -11.23 1.87 8.42
CA GLU A 128 -12.04 1.70 7.23
C GLU A 128 -11.83 0.31 6.60
N ALA A 129 -10.58 -0.17 6.51
CA ALA A 129 -10.30 -1.53 6.06
C ALA A 129 -11.00 -2.57 6.95
N LYS A 130 -10.93 -2.41 8.28
CA LYS A 130 -11.62 -3.28 9.25
C LYS A 130 -13.14 -3.23 9.09
N ARG A 131 -13.71 -2.03 8.89
CA ARG A 131 -15.15 -1.86 8.71
C ARG A 131 -15.68 -2.60 7.48
N VAL A 132 -14.95 -2.54 6.36
CA VAL A 132 -15.38 -3.18 5.10
C VAL A 132 -15.01 -4.65 5.01
N ALA A 133 -14.05 -5.12 5.81
CA ALA A 133 -13.72 -6.54 5.90
C ALA A 133 -14.83 -7.29 6.65
N LYS A 134 -15.16 -8.49 6.17
CA LYS A 134 -16.08 -9.42 6.86
C LYS A 134 -15.47 -9.90 8.19
N LYS A 135 -16.31 -10.37 9.10
CA LYS A 135 -15.84 -11.05 10.31
C LYS A 135 -15.05 -12.31 9.92
N GLY A 136 -13.84 -12.44 10.44
CA GLY A 136 -12.91 -13.49 10.04
C GLY A 136 -12.21 -13.28 8.71
N GLY A 137 -12.51 -12.18 8.00
CA GLY A 137 -11.80 -11.77 6.79
C GLY A 137 -10.36 -11.35 7.08
N VAL A 138 -9.55 -11.26 6.04
CA VAL A 138 -8.12 -10.92 6.14
C VAL A 138 -7.88 -9.50 5.66
N ILE A 139 -7.06 -8.75 6.39
CA ILE A 139 -6.54 -7.44 5.97
C ILE A 139 -5.03 -7.58 5.82
N ALA A 140 -4.53 -7.46 4.60
CA ALA A 140 -3.11 -7.46 4.30
C ALA A 140 -2.61 -6.03 4.12
N VAL A 141 -1.62 -5.62 4.91
CA VAL A 141 -1.10 -4.25 4.93
C VAL A 141 0.38 -4.24 4.61
N ALA A 142 0.82 -3.35 3.72
CA ALA A 142 2.22 -3.15 3.42
C ALA A 142 2.72 -1.79 3.90
N TYR A 143 3.94 -1.77 4.46
CA TYR A 143 4.62 -0.58 4.95
C TYR A 143 6.01 -0.44 4.33
N CYS A 144 6.51 0.79 4.19
CA CYS A 144 7.92 1.03 3.96
C CYS A 144 8.68 0.87 5.28
N MET A 145 9.54 -0.14 5.35
CA MET A 145 10.28 -0.44 6.58
C MET A 145 11.49 0.47 6.72
N ASN A 146 11.63 1.05 7.91
CA ASN A 146 12.75 1.90 8.30
C ASN A 146 14.11 1.22 8.07
N GLU A 147 14.23 -0.03 8.49
CA GLU A 147 15.47 -0.82 8.44
C GLU A 147 15.96 -0.98 7.00
N PHE A 148 15.05 -1.22 6.06
CA PHE A 148 15.41 -1.32 4.65
C PHE A 148 16.01 -0.02 4.12
N SER A 149 15.38 1.13 4.42
CA SER A 149 15.87 2.44 4.01
C SER A 149 17.22 2.76 4.62
N VAL A 150 17.39 2.51 5.91
CA VAL A 150 18.64 2.76 6.64
C VAL A 150 19.77 1.89 6.09
N ILE A 151 19.55 0.59 5.88
CA ILE A 151 20.58 -0.31 5.35
C ILE A 151 20.96 0.08 3.92
N THR A 152 19.98 0.33 3.05
CA THR A 152 20.25 0.56 1.62
C THR A 152 20.80 1.95 1.34
N HIS A 153 20.25 2.99 1.95
CA HIS A 153 20.63 4.37 1.65
C HIS A 153 21.64 4.95 2.64
N ALA A 154 21.45 4.71 3.95
CA ALA A 154 22.35 5.30 4.92
C ALA A 154 23.70 4.55 4.98
N PHE A 155 23.70 3.24 5.13
CA PHE A 155 24.94 2.48 5.31
C PHE A 155 25.58 2.06 3.98
N LYS A 156 24.86 1.41 3.09
CA LYS A 156 25.42 0.92 1.82
C LYS A 156 25.93 2.04 0.92
N GLU A 157 25.25 3.18 0.89
CA GLU A 157 25.61 4.36 0.11
C GLU A 157 26.46 5.36 0.91
N ASN A 158 26.79 5.05 2.17
CA ASN A 158 27.63 5.85 3.07
C ASN A 158 27.08 7.26 3.41
N PHE A 159 25.76 7.41 3.46
CA PHE A 159 25.09 8.66 3.82
C PHE A 159 24.69 8.78 5.29
N ALA A 160 24.97 7.76 6.15
CA ALA A 160 24.50 7.72 7.53
C ALA A 160 24.87 8.97 8.34
N LYS A 161 26.14 9.36 8.33
CA LYS A 161 26.65 10.58 9.04
C LYS A 161 25.94 11.85 8.56
N GLN A 162 25.83 12.01 7.24
CA GLN A 162 25.21 13.19 6.66
C GLN A 162 23.71 13.24 6.96
N SER A 163 23.02 12.12 6.85
CA SER A 163 21.58 12.03 7.13
C SER A 163 21.25 12.36 8.59
N VAL A 164 22.11 11.94 9.55
CA VAL A 164 21.95 12.33 10.96
C VAL A 164 22.19 13.82 11.14
N LYS A 165 23.25 14.39 10.51
CA LYS A 165 23.55 15.82 10.57
C LYS A 165 22.41 16.67 9.99
N ASP A 166 21.79 16.22 8.90
CA ASP A 166 20.70 16.91 8.21
C ASP A 166 19.32 16.68 8.87
N GLY A 167 19.25 15.93 9.98
CA GLY A 167 18.02 15.64 10.69
C GLY A 167 17.08 14.66 9.96
N LYS A 168 17.56 14.00 8.91
CA LYS A 168 16.80 12.97 8.17
C LYS A 168 16.81 11.60 8.86
N LEU A 169 17.79 11.37 9.71
CA LEU A 169 17.87 10.23 10.62
C LEU A 169 18.07 10.73 12.05
N SER A 170 17.39 10.12 13.01
CA SER A 170 17.68 10.29 14.41
C SER A 170 19.00 9.56 14.80
N LYS A 171 19.50 9.78 16.01
CA LYS A 171 20.73 9.13 16.51
C LYS A 171 20.60 7.60 16.62
N ASP A 172 19.39 7.11 16.79
CA ASP A 172 19.04 5.68 16.80
C ASP A 172 18.59 5.16 15.42
N PHE A 173 18.90 5.93 14.36
CA PHE A 173 18.64 5.58 12.95
C PHE A 173 17.15 5.41 12.61
N HIS A 174 16.27 6.20 13.20
CA HIS A 174 14.89 6.30 12.77
C HIS A 174 14.74 7.37 11.67
N CYS A 175 14.16 7.02 10.52
CA CYS A 175 13.91 7.96 9.42
C CYS A 175 12.94 9.05 9.88
N GLN A 176 13.36 10.29 9.75
CA GLN A 176 12.54 11.47 10.05
C GLN A 176 11.91 11.93 8.73
N THR A 177 10.62 11.63 8.55
CA THR A 177 9.89 11.94 7.32
C THR A 177 8.75 12.91 7.58
N THR A 178 8.55 13.81 6.63
CA THR A 178 7.51 14.85 6.65
C THR A 178 6.59 14.70 5.45
N LYS A 179 5.57 15.54 5.36
CA LYS A 179 4.65 15.58 4.21
C LYS A 179 5.31 16.02 2.90
N GLU A 180 6.53 16.54 2.96
CA GLU A 180 7.33 16.94 1.80
C GLU A 180 8.09 15.74 1.19
N ASP A 181 8.28 14.68 1.99
CA ASP A 181 8.89 13.44 1.51
C ASP A 181 7.84 12.60 0.77
N LEU A 182 8.29 11.73 -0.13
CA LEU A 182 7.36 10.85 -0.86
C LEU A 182 6.86 9.69 0.01
N TYR A 183 7.72 9.15 0.86
CA TYR A 183 7.42 7.95 1.66
C TYR A 183 7.56 8.22 3.15
N SER A 184 6.65 7.64 3.92
CA SER A 184 6.79 7.49 5.37
C SER A 184 7.32 6.11 5.70
N TYR A 185 8.22 6.05 6.69
CA TYR A 185 8.84 4.79 7.13
C TYR A 185 8.37 4.44 8.54
N VAL A 186 8.29 3.15 8.82
CA VAL A 186 7.92 2.62 10.14
C VAL A 186 8.89 1.52 10.54
N ARG A 187 9.07 1.30 11.84
CA ARG A 187 9.72 0.12 12.41
C ARG A 187 8.68 -0.93 12.74
N ILE A 188 9.10 -2.17 12.91
CA ILE A 188 8.19 -3.25 13.32
C ILE A 188 7.58 -2.97 14.69
N GLU A 189 8.32 -2.35 15.60
CA GLU A 189 7.86 -1.93 16.91
C GLU A 189 6.73 -0.92 16.81
N ASP A 190 6.83 0.08 15.91
CA ASP A 190 5.78 1.07 15.69
C ASP A 190 4.45 0.45 15.27
N ILE A 191 4.50 -0.70 14.57
CA ILE A 191 3.31 -1.45 14.16
C ILE A 191 2.74 -2.25 15.34
N ASN A 192 3.60 -2.91 16.11
CA ASN A 192 3.21 -3.82 17.17
C ASN A 192 2.75 -3.10 18.46
N GLU A 193 3.44 -2.02 18.86
CA GLU A 193 3.15 -1.29 20.10
C GLU A 193 1.80 -0.56 20.06
N LYS A 194 1.36 -0.16 18.90
CA LYS A 194 0.14 0.66 18.74
C LYS A 194 -1.09 -0.17 18.44
N LYS A 195 -1.30 -1.35 18.99
CA LYS A 195 -2.54 -2.16 18.93
C LYS A 195 -3.63 -1.55 18.03
N TYR A 196 -3.36 -1.52 16.71
CA TYR A 196 -4.20 -0.82 15.75
C TYR A 196 -5.60 -1.46 15.57
N LEU A 197 -5.81 -2.66 16.09
CA LEU A 197 -7.06 -3.42 15.85
C LEU A 197 -7.58 -4.06 17.13
#